data_7cab11355222d8a582c533c24e7411c8
#
_entry.id   7cab11355222d8a582c533c24e7411c8
#
_cell.length_a   1.000
_cell.length_b   1.000
_cell.length_c   1.000
_cell.angle_alpha   90.00
_cell.angle_beta   90.00
_cell.angle_gamma   90.00
#
_symmetry.space_group_name_H-M   'P 1'
#
loop_
_entity.id
_entity.type
_entity.pdbx_description
1 polymer ?
#
loop_
_entity_poly.entity_id
_entity_poly.type
_entity_poly.pdbx_seq_one_letter_code
_entity_poly.pdbx_strand_id
1 'polypeptide(L)'
;MSQIIERFLDEDGKLKQWPSKQAMKEEACAYLAKKFEVDKDYTEQEVNAIVASWHTFGDYFLLRRALVESGYLCRKPDGSRYWKNKTKQGSEPT
;
A
#
# COMPACT_ATOMS: atom_id res chain seq x y z
N MET A 1 6.25 3.20 15.18
CA MET A 1 4.87 3.35 15.48
C MET A 1 4.23 4.46 14.68
N SER A 2 3.33 4.15 13.84
CA SER A 2 2.81 5.11 12.89
C SER A 2 1.52 5.75 13.34
N GLN A 3 1.51 6.34 14.51
CA GLN A 3 0.30 6.98 14.98
C GLN A 3 -0.10 8.16 14.11
N ILE A 4 0.85 8.72 13.38
CA ILE A 4 0.55 9.85 12.51
C ILE A 4 -0.39 9.43 11.39
N ILE A 5 -0.25 8.20 10.91
CA ILE A 5 -1.08 7.73 9.81
C ILE A 5 -2.56 7.65 10.21
N GLU A 6 -2.84 7.53 11.49
CA GLU A 6 -4.23 7.43 11.95
C GLU A 6 -5.04 8.65 11.60
N ARG A 7 -4.39 9.78 11.40
CA ARG A 7 -5.08 11.01 11.00
C ARG A 7 -5.71 10.88 9.62
N PHE A 8 -5.21 9.95 8.84
CA PHE A 8 -5.68 9.74 7.46
C PHE A 8 -6.57 8.53 7.33
N LEU A 9 -6.92 7.89 8.46
CA LEU A 9 -7.76 6.70 8.45
C LEU A 9 -9.13 7.01 9.00
N ASP A 10 -10.15 6.30 8.49
CA ASP A 10 -11.49 6.44 9.02
C ASP A 10 -11.71 5.42 10.14
N GLU A 11 -12.95 5.31 10.61
CA GLU A 11 -13.28 4.42 11.72
C GLU A 11 -13.01 2.96 11.41
N ASP A 12 -13.07 2.60 10.14
CA ASP A 12 -12.87 1.22 9.73
C ASP A 12 -11.42 0.92 9.39
N GLY A 13 -10.54 1.87 9.61
CA GLY A 13 -9.14 1.69 9.28
C GLY A 13 -8.82 1.87 7.82
N LYS A 14 -9.72 2.49 7.07
CA LYS A 14 -9.49 2.75 5.65
C LYS A 14 -8.88 4.12 5.46
N LEU A 15 -8.00 4.21 4.48
CA LEU A 15 -7.36 5.47 4.15
C LEU A 15 -8.40 6.40 3.54
N LYS A 16 -8.65 7.53 4.19
CA LYS A 16 -9.72 8.42 3.75
C LYS A 16 -9.23 9.59 2.93
N GLN A 17 -7.92 9.78 2.82
CA GLN A 17 -7.37 10.78 1.93
C GLN A 17 -5.90 10.46 1.67
N TRP A 18 -5.42 10.91 0.52
CA TRP A 18 -4.03 10.68 0.14
C TRP A 18 -3.20 11.86 0.65
N PRO A 19 -2.17 11.60 1.46
CA PRO A 19 -1.37 12.68 2.02
C PRO A 19 -0.63 13.46 0.94
N SER A 20 -0.33 14.70 1.23
CA SER A 20 0.45 15.52 0.30
C SER A 20 1.94 15.47 0.60
N LYS A 21 2.31 15.23 1.85
CA LYS A 21 3.72 15.19 2.22
C LYS A 21 4.32 13.84 1.93
N GLN A 22 5.55 13.83 1.42
CA GLN A 22 6.20 12.59 1.03
C GLN A 22 6.33 11.63 2.21
N ALA A 23 6.69 12.13 3.38
CA ALA A 23 6.82 11.27 4.56
C ALA A 23 5.51 10.58 4.90
N MET A 24 4.39 11.29 4.74
CA MET A 24 3.09 10.69 5.03
C MET A 24 2.66 9.73 3.95
N LYS A 25 3.04 9.98 2.71
CA LYS A 25 2.77 9.03 1.63
C LYS A 25 3.49 7.71 1.90
N GLU A 26 4.72 7.78 2.40
CA GLU A 26 5.45 6.59 2.80
C GLU A 26 4.73 5.84 3.90
N GLU A 27 4.21 6.55 4.89
CA GLU A 27 3.47 5.91 5.96
C GLU A 27 2.20 5.25 5.44
N ALA A 28 1.53 5.91 4.52
CA ALA A 28 0.31 5.34 3.94
C ALA A 28 0.64 4.08 3.16
N CYS A 29 1.72 4.09 2.39
CA CYS A 29 2.13 2.91 1.65
C CYS A 29 2.51 1.77 2.58
N ALA A 30 3.24 2.08 3.66
CA ALA A 30 3.60 1.07 4.64
C ALA A 30 2.37 0.44 5.26
N TYR A 31 1.38 1.27 5.57
CA TYR A 31 0.15 0.78 6.15
C TYR A 31 -0.58 -0.16 5.19
N LEU A 32 -0.70 0.25 3.93
CA LEU A 32 -1.39 -0.58 2.94
C LEU A 32 -0.61 -1.86 2.65
N ALA A 33 0.71 -1.77 2.67
CA ALA A 33 1.53 -2.96 2.41
C ALA A 33 1.30 -4.05 3.43
N LYS A 34 0.92 -3.69 4.65
CA LYS A 34 0.64 -4.68 5.68
C LYS A 34 -0.58 -5.54 5.35
N LYS A 35 -1.40 -5.11 4.40
CA LYS A 35 -2.58 -5.87 4.00
C LYS A 35 -2.24 -6.97 3.01
N PHE A 36 -0.99 -7.04 2.56
CA PHE A 36 -0.53 -8.07 1.63
C PHE A 36 0.32 -9.08 2.38
N GLU A 37 0.26 -10.34 1.94
CA GLU A 37 1.05 -11.40 2.56
C GLU A 37 2.39 -11.54 1.86
N VAL A 38 3.43 -11.83 2.64
CA VAL A 38 4.73 -12.13 2.06
C VAL A 38 4.67 -13.50 1.39
N ASP A 39 5.57 -13.72 0.43
CA ASP A 39 5.67 -15.00 -0.26
C ASP A 39 4.38 -15.38 -0.99
N LYS A 40 3.63 -14.40 -1.43
CA LYS A 40 2.42 -14.65 -2.18
C LYS A 40 2.39 -13.76 -3.41
N ASP A 41 1.99 -14.33 -4.53
CA ASP A 41 1.83 -13.58 -5.77
C ASP A 41 0.39 -13.12 -5.92
N TYR A 42 0.22 -11.94 -6.49
CA TYR A 42 -1.08 -11.34 -6.73
C TYR A 42 -1.20 -10.92 -8.17
N THR A 43 -2.40 -11.06 -8.73
CA THR A 43 -2.68 -10.46 -10.03
C THR A 43 -2.94 -8.98 -9.82
N GLU A 44 -2.93 -8.23 -10.92
CA GLU A 44 -3.23 -6.81 -10.83
C GLU A 44 -4.65 -6.60 -10.28
N GLN A 45 -5.59 -7.43 -10.68
CA GLN A 45 -6.95 -7.30 -10.18
C GLN A 45 -7.04 -7.56 -8.69
N GLU A 46 -6.24 -8.52 -8.20
CA GLU A 46 -6.23 -8.79 -6.77
C GLU A 46 -5.63 -7.63 -5.99
N VAL A 47 -4.57 -7.02 -6.52
CA VAL A 47 -4.00 -5.84 -5.88
C VAL A 47 -5.04 -4.72 -5.84
N ASN A 48 -5.72 -4.50 -6.96
CA ASN A 48 -6.75 -3.47 -7.03
C ASN A 48 -7.85 -3.72 -6.00
N ALA A 49 -8.27 -4.97 -5.86
CA ALA A 49 -9.33 -5.30 -4.92
C ALA A 49 -8.90 -5.04 -3.47
N ILE A 50 -7.66 -5.40 -3.15
CA ILE A 50 -7.16 -5.19 -1.80
C ILE A 50 -7.09 -3.71 -1.47
N VAL A 51 -6.45 -2.92 -2.34
CA VAL A 51 -6.33 -1.50 -2.05
C VAL A 51 -7.68 -0.80 -2.09
N ALA A 52 -8.60 -1.28 -2.95
CA ALA A 52 -9.94 -0.70 -3.00
C ALA A 52 -10.67 -0.91 -1.68
N SER A 53 -10.39 -2.03 -1.01
CA SER A 53 -11.02 -2.32 0.27
C SER A 53 -10.48 -1.46 1.41
N TRP A 54 -9.36 -0.79 1.22
CA TRP A 54 -8.67 -0.10 2.31
C TRP A 54 -8.54 1.39 2.09
N HIS A 55 -9.35 1.97 1.19
CA HIS A 55 -9.41 3.42 1.07
C HIS A 55 -10.81 3.82 0.62
N THR A 56 -11.15 5.10 0.77
CA THR A 56 -12.49 5.57 0.51
C THR A 56 -12.61 6.58 -0.62
N PHE A 57 -11.48 7.00 -1.21
CA PHE A 57 -11.54 8.06 -2.22
C PHE A 57 -11.51 7.55 -3.67
N GLY A 58 -11.67 6.24 -3.85
CA GLY A 58 -11.95 5.69 -5.17
C GLY A 58 -10.82 5.74 -6.18
N ASP A 59 -9.57 5.71 -5.73
CA ASP A 59 -8.44 5.82 -6.66
C ASP A 59 -7.43 4.69 -6.41
N TYR A 60 -7.85 3.47 -6.71
CA TYR A 60 -6.96 2.31 -6.47
C TYR A 60 -5.74 2.35 -7.38
N PHE A 61 -5.86 2.97 -8.55
CA PHE A 61 -4.74 3.04 -9.48
C PHE A 61 -3.58 3.84 -8.87
N LEU A 62 -3.91 4.97 -8.26
CA LEU A 62 -2.89 5.78 -7.59
C LEU A 62 -2.21 5.00 -6.49
N LEU A 63 -2.98 4.28 -5.69
CA LEU A 63 -2.43 3.54 -4.56
C LEU A 63 -1.57 2.37 -5.02
N ARG A 64 -2.02 1.63 -6.03
CA ARG A 64 -1.22 0.54 -6.57
C ARG A 64 0.11 1.06 -7.09
N ARG A 65 0.04 2.15 -7.84
CA ARG A 65 1.25 2.74 -8.41
C ARG A 65 2.18 3.24 -7.32
N ALA A 66 1.62 3.87 -6.30
CA ALA A 66 2.44 4.37 -5.18
C ALA A 66 3.14 3.25 -4.45
N LEU A 67 2.45 2.11 -4.26
CA LEU A 67 3.05 0.97 -3.59
C LEU A 67 4.25 0.43 -4.38
N VAL A 68 4.14 0.39 -5.70
CA VAL A 68 5.25 -0.06 -6.52
C VAL A 68 6.38 0.95 -6.53
N GLU A 69 6.06 2.22 -6.71
CA GLU A 69 7.09 3.25 -6.79
C GLU A 69 7.83 3.44 -5.48
N SER A 70 7.14 3.23 -4.37
CA SER A 70 7.80 3.33 -3.06
C SER A 70 8.57 2.08 -2.68
N GLY A 71 8.42 1.01 -3.46
CA GLY A 71 9.18 -0.20 -3.24
C GLY A 71 8.53 -1.21 -2.32
N TYR A 72 7.30 -0.97 -1.87
CA TYR A 72 6.63 -1.95 -1.02
C TYR A 72 6.08 -3.14 -1.80
N LEU A 73 5.71 -2.93 -3.05
CA LEU A 73 5.31 -4.02 -3.93
C LEU A 73 6.27 -4.08 -5.11
N CYS A 74 6.50 -5.29 -5.58
CA CYS A 74 7.25 -5.53 -6.80
C CYS A 74 6.28 -6.03 -7.86
N ARG A 75 6.64 -5.89 -9.12
CA ARG A 75 5.80 -6.36 -10.21
C ARG A 75 6.66 -6.82 -11.37
N LYS A 76 6.10 -7.71 -12.17
CA LYS A 76 6.74 -8.05 -13.43
C LYS A 76 6.58 -6.89 -14.40
N PRO A 77 7.51 -6.72 -15.34
CA PRO A 77 7.41 -5.59 -16.28
C PRO A 77 6.11 -5.54 -17.06
N ASP A 78 5.51 -6.70 -17.33
CA ASP A 78 4.26 -6.74 -18.08
C ASP A 78 3.02 -6.58 -17.19
N GLY A 79 3.23 -6.44 -15.87
CA GLY A 79 2.12 -6.23 -14.96
C GLY A 79 1.31 -7.49 -14.66
N SER A 80 1.80 -8.66 -15.05
CA SER A 80 1.03 -9.88 -14.85
C SER A 80 1.09 -10.42 -13.44
N ARG A 81 2.02 -9.95 -12.62
CA ARG A 81 2.18 -10.48 -11.29
C ARG A 81 2.78 -9.44 -10.37
N TYR A 82 2.27 -9.39 -9.14
CA TYR A 82 2.76 -8.51 -8.10
C TYR A 82 3.08 -9.33 -6.86
N TRP A 83 4.02 -8.87 -6.04
CA TRP A 83 4.33 -9.53 -4.78
C TRP A 83 4.90 -8.51 -3.82
N LYS A 84 4.84 -8.83 -2.52
CA LYS A 84 5.34 -7.94 -1.51
C LYS A 84 6.86 -8.00 -1.46
N ASN A 85 7.48 -6.83 -1.36
CA ASN A 85 8.93 -6.73 -1.29
C ASN A 85 9.38 -7.08 0.12
N LYS A 86 10.08 -8.20 0.27
CA LYS A 86 10.50 -8.67 1.58
C LYS A 86 11.51 -7.75 2.25
N THR A 87 12.29 -7.02 1.47
CA THR A 87 13.33 -6.18 2.03
C THR A 87 12.81 -4.84 2.48
N LYS A 88 11.56 -4.52 2.17
CA LYS A 88 10.96 -3.27 2.60
C LYS A 88 9.64 -3.57 3.27
N GLN A 89 9.63 -3.59 4.58
CA GLN A 89 8.47 -3.99 5.34
C GLN A 89 7.97 -2.92 6.28
N GLY A 90 7.90 -1.72 5.77
CA GLY A 90 7.33 -0.64 6.53
C GLY A 90 8.22 -0.25 7.67
N SER A 91 7.69 -0.31 8.84
CA SER A 91 8.39 0.17 10.02
C SER A 91 9.43 -0.80 10.56
N GLU A 92 9.76 -1.82 9.83
CA GLU A 92 10.66 -2.84 10.33
C GLU A 92 12.06 -2.31 10.57
N PRO A 93 12.50 -2.27 11.79
CA PRO A 93 13.80 -1.68 12.08
C PRO A 93 14.97 -2.62 11.86
N THR A 94 14.73 -3.86 11.74
CA THR A 94 15.78 -4.86 11.66
C THR A 94 16.80 -4.72 12.77
#